data_cf952e738453fb2bdc717a69473f4f86
#
_entry.id   cf952e738453fb2bdc717a69473f4f86
#
_cell.length_a   1.000
_cell.length_b   1.000
_cell.length_c   1.000
_cell.angle_alpha   90.00
_cell.angle_beta   90.00
_cell.angle_gamma   90.00
#
_symmetry.space_group_name_H-M   'P 1'
#
loop_
_entity.id
_entity.type
_entity.pdbx_description
1 polymer ?
#
loop_
_entity_poly.entity_id
_entity_poly.type
_entity_poly.pdbx_seq_one_letter_code
_entity_poly.pdbx_strand_id
1 'polypeptide(L)'
;MSRHITLDHISYAHPSEPPLFTDLSAAFSAPLTGLIGDNGAGKTTLFRLILGDINPSQGIISTPQRIAYLPQDLGLSGHQHLADIFGITKILQALDALESGDYSPSLYDTIGDAWDIEERTLAALAEHGFGPAPTTTDTQARRNLLMRPLSTFSGGQTVTAALTALLYSDPEFILLDEPTNNLDSSAKNRLYTALETLTCPALIISHDRDLLERVNVIAELHADRQGLAHLRLFEGNYSTYRQALDTEQQAAQRRVTEAKNRVRSAHREWVHAQEIISKNMAQVWKDDQPDTILALAKDASRQAAAKLRVLRVGKQEQAQEEYQNAQNEVRVQEKIYAELSQQPLPAGRKVLELRRVDKHPVSRETFTVQQPTKVDSLHFLPAKADSENQQGTPAEHPEHLILSGPEHLRITGANGSGKTTLLEAIAHAGDPEYRSPVQPAYRVEYSIEGAYIPQRITLDPELTLLQCVQRANPGVSEQHLRDQLARLLFRRESVHRKTGELSGGERFRAAVAQVLLADPVPQLLMLDEPTNNLDISSVDWLVQALEAYTGALIVVSHDEDFCRRIHIDRTLAL
;
A
#
# COMPACT_ATOMS: atom_id res chain seq x y z
N MET A 1 18.42 22.24 23.39
CA MET A 1 18.55 21.89 21.94
C MET A 1 17.18 21.54 21.40
N SER A 2 16.85 21.90 20.17
CA SER A 2 15.50 21.68 19.62
C SER A 2 15.30 20.20 19.32
N ARG A 3 14.22 19.61 19.86
CA ARG A 3 13.83 18.21 19.59
C ARG A 3 12.95 18.08 18.34
N HIS A 4 13.20 18.89 17.29
CA HIS A 4 12.41 18.87 16.07
C HIS A 4 13.30 18.82 14.84
N ILE A 5 12.75 18.29 13.75
CA ILE A 5 13.39 18.27 12.44
C ILE A 5 12.78 19.40 11.61
N THR A 6 13.61 20.19 10.96
CA THR A 6 13.18 21.26 10.05
C THR A 6 13.78 21.04 8.67
N LEU A 7 12.93 21.07 7.66
CA LEU A 7 13.28 21.09 6.24
C LEU A 7 13.09 22.53 5.75
N ASP A 8 14.11 23.12 5.14
CA ASP A 8 14.08 24.47 4.64
C ASP A 8 14.48 24.51 3.16
N HIS A 9 13.49 24.71 2.27
CA HIS A 9 13.64 24.80 0.82
C HIS A 9 14.40 23.60 0.19
N ILE A 10 14.09 22.38 0.61
CA ILE A 10 14.78 21.18 0.17
C ILE A 10 14.41 20.82 -1.26
N SER A 11 15.44 20.66 -2.11
CA SER A 11 15.31 20.11 -3.45
C SER A 11 16.22 18.89 -3.61
N TYR A 12 15.74 17.87 -4.31
CA TYR A 12 16.49 16.63 -4.54
C TYR A 12 16.05 15.95 -5.86
N ALA A 13 17.02 15.42 -6.57
CA ALA A 13 16.81 14.54 -7.74
C ALA A 13 17.75 13.34 -7.65
N HIS A 14 17.31 12.16 -8.09
CA HIS A 14 18.21 11.04 -8.29
C HIS A 14 19.11 11.31 -9.51
N PRO A 15 20.31 10.70 -9.54
CA PRO A 15 21.20 10.84 -10.72
C PRO A 15 20.49 10.43 -11.99
N SER A 16 20.45 11.33 -12.99
CA SER A 16 19.83 11.12 -14.30
C SER A 16 18.29 11.01 -14.30
N GLU A 17 17.61 11.35 -13.20
CA GLU A 17 16.15 11.37 -13.10
C GLU A 17 15.62 12.81 -12.93
N PRO A 18 14.32 13.06 -13.24
CA PRO A 18 13.69 14.33 -12.95
C PRO A 18 13.69 14.63 -11.44
N PRO A 19 13.54 15.92 -11.04
CA PRO A 19 13.47 16.30 -9.62
C PRO A 19 12.35 15.54 -8.90
N LEU A 20 12.68 14.92 -7.76
CA LEU A 20 11.73 14.28 -6.87
C LEU A 20 11.09 15.29 -5.93
N PHE A 21 11.92 16.19 -5.36
CA PHE A 21 11.50 17.29 -4.49
C PHE A 21 11.98 18.62 -5.06
N THR A 22 11.12 19.62 -5.00
CA THR A 22 11.49 21.02 -5.30
C THR A 22 10.86 21.92 -4.25
N ASP A 23 11.69 22.69 -3.56
CA ASP A 23 11.27 23.70 -2.59
C ASP A 23 10.39 23.15 -1.43
N LEU A 24 10.76 21.97 -0.91
CA LEU A 24 10.02 21.30 0.14
C LEU A 24 10.41 21.87 1.51
N SER A 25 9.44 22.43 2.23
CA SER A 25 9.64 23.02 3.56
C SER A 25 8.63 22.47 4.56
N ALA A 26 9.12 22.04 5.74
CA ALA A 26 8.28 21.50 6.81
C ALA A 26 9.02 21.51 8.16
N ALA A 27 8.26 21.44 9.25
CA ALA A 27 8.79 21.22 10.59
C ALA A 27 8.03 20.08 11.28
N PHE A 28 8.78 19.10 11.80
CA PHE A 28 8.24 17.95 12.52
C PHE A 28 8.55 18.12 14.01
N SER A 29 7.57 18.57 14.77
CA SER A 29 7.67 18.86 16.21
C SER A 29 6.59 18.19 17.06
N ALA A 30 5.55 17.64 16.42
CA ALA A 30 4.47 16.94 17.10
C ALA A 30 4.96 15.63 17.74
N PRO A 31 4.37 15.17 18.84
CA PRO A 31 4.76 13.93 19.50
C PRO A 31 4.78 12.74 18.52
N LEU A 32 3.69 12.55 17.76
CA LEU A 32 3.62 11.53 16.72
C LEU A 32 3.17 12.17 15.41
N THR A 33 3.98 12.04 14.35
CA THR A 33 3.63 12.45 12.99
C THR A 33 3.60 11.24 12.07
N GLY A 34 2.47 10.99 11.41
CA GLY A 34 2.34 9.94 10.39
C GLY A 34 2.68 10.50 9.00
N LEU A 35 3.70 9.97 8.34
CA LEU A 35 4.04 10.32 6.96
C LEU A 35 3.38 9.34 6.01
N ILE A 36 2.44 9.83 5.23
CA ILE A 36 1.69 9.06 4.23
C ILE A 36 2.00 9.54 2.81
N GLY A 37 1.71 8.72 1.84
CA GLY A 37 1.87 9.03 0.41
C GLY A 37 1.94 7.77 -0.42
N ASP A 38 1.71 7.88 -1.72
CA ASP A 38 1.77 6.75 -2.64
C ASP A 38 3.16 6.10 -2.67
N ASN A 39 3.22 4.84 -3.10
CA ASN A 39 4.50 4.17 -3.29
C ASN A 39 5.29 4.89 -4.41
N GLY A 40 6.57 5.15 -4.14
CA GLY A 40 7.41 5.94 -5.03
C GLY A 40 7.34 7.46 -4.85
N ALA A 41 6.49 7.99 -3.97
CA ALA A 41 6.42 9.43 -3.68
C ALA A 41 7.68 10.00 -2.99
N GLY A 42 8.63 9.14 -2.59
CA GLY A 42 9.89 9.58 -2.00
C GLY A 42 9.94 9.57 -0.47
N LYS A 43 9.02 8.86 0.22
CA LYS A 43 8.99 8.77 1.70
C LYS A 43 10.32 8.30 2.28
N THR A 44 10.83 7.16 1.84
CA THR A 44 12.12 6.61 2.28
C THR A 44 13.30 7.50 1.84
N THR A 45 13.21 8.16 0.68
CA THR A 45 14.21 9.15 0.24
C THR A 45 14.26 10.35 1.20
N LEU A 46 13.10 10.82 1.66
CA LEU A 46 13.03 11.88 2.68
C LEU A 46 13.70 11.45 3.99
N PHE A 47 13.49 10.22 4.45
CA PHE A 47 14.18 9.67 5.63
C PHE A 47 15.69 9.63 5.44
N ARG A 48 16.17 9.18 4.28
CA ARG A 48 17.63 9.15 3.97
C ARG A 48 18.25 10.55 3.93
N LEU A 49 17.50 11.57 3.46
CA LEU A 49 17.92 12.97 3.52
C LEU A 49 18.01 13.46 4.98
N ILE A 50 17.02 13.13 5.81
CA ILE A 50 17.00 13.51 7.23
C ILE A 50 18.15 12.84 8.00
N LEU A 51 18.44 11.57 7.69
CA LEU A 51 19.54 10.80 8.29
C LEU A 51 20.93 11.26 7.81
N GLY A 52 20.99 12.03 6.70
CA GLY A 52 22.25 12.47 6.10
C GLY A 52 22.94 11.40 5.24
N ASP A 53 22.25 10.29 4.92
CA ASP A 53 22.75 9.24 4.00
C ASP A 53 22.91 9.76 2.58
N ILE A 54 22.08 10.74 2.21
CA ILE A 54 22.14 11.47 0.94
C ILE A 54 22.00 12.96 1.22
N ASN A 55 22.64 13.77 0.40
CA ASN A 55 22.58 15.22 0.54
C ASN A 55 21.51 15.84 -0.35
N PRO A 56 20.76 16.84 0.10
CA PRO A 56 19.86 17.61 -0.76
C PRO A 56 20.67 18.38 -1.82
N SER A 57 20.08 18.59 -3.00
CA SER A 57 20.67 19.40 -4.06
C SER A 57 20.65 20.90 -3.70
N GLN A 58 19.61 21.32 -2.94
CA GLN A 58 19.43 22.68 -2.42
C GLN A 58 18.69 22.61 -1.08
N GLY A 59 18.83 23.66 -0.28
CA GLY A 59 18.18 23.81 1.01
C GLY A 59 18.99 23.27 2.18
N ILE A 60 18.40 23.32 3.37
CA ILE A 60 19.06 22.93 4.63
C ILE A 60 18.12 22.05 5.45
N ILE A 61 18.67 20.96 6.00
CA ILE A 61 17.97 20.09 6.95
C ILE A 61 18.61 20.30 8.32
N SER A 62 17.79 20.69 9.30
CA SER A 62 18.21 20.80 10.69
C SER A 62 17.65 19.65 11.50
N THR A 63 18.52 18.90 12.15
CA THR A 63 18.16 17.69 12.91
C THR A 63 18.71 17.73 14.33
N PRO A 64 18.07 17.04 15.29
CA PRO A 64 18.66 16.74 16.59
C PRO A 64 19.95 15.90 16.46
N GLN A 65 20.73 15.84 17.53
CA GLN A 65 22.00 15.09 17.51
C GLN A 65 21.79 13.57 17.57
N ARG A 66 20.78 13.12 18.33
CA ARG A 66 20.48 11.69 18.52
C ARG A 66 19.17 11.34 17.85
N ILE A 67 19.25 10.86 16.62
CA ILE A 67 18.11 10.31 15.89
C ILE A 67 18.23 8.79 15.91
N ALA A 68 17.17 8.13 16.37
CA ALA A 68 17.04 6.67 16.24
C ALA A 68 16.21 6.34 15.00
N TYR A 69 16.63 5.33 14.23
CA TYR A 69 15.96 4.93 12.99
C TYR A 69 15.64 3.45 12.98
N LEU A 70 14.39 3.12 12.67
CA LEU A 70 13.90 1.76 12.43
C LEU A 70 13.66 1.59 10.93
N PRO A 71 14.50 0.84 10.20
CA PRO A 71 14.30 0.58 8.78
C PRO A 71 13.19 -0.45 8.54
N GLN A 72 12.61 -0.43 7.34
CA GLN A 72 11.55 -1.34 6.90
C GLN A 72 12.01 -2.82 6.93
N ASP A 73 13.26 -3.11 6.59
CA ASP A 73 13.80 -4.46 6.36
C ASP A 73 14.57 -5.01 7.58
N LEU A 74 14.05 -4.85 8.79
CA LEU A 74 14.65 -5.41 9.99
C LEU A 74 14.70 -6.94 9.94
N GLY A 75 15.91 -7.49 10.06
CA GLY A 75 16.12 -8.95 10.17
C GLY A 75 16.06 -9.73 8.86
N LEU A 76 15.83 -9.10 7.71
CA LEU A 76 15.87 -9.78 6.40
C LEU A 76 17.32 -10.06 5.93
N SER A 77 18.31 -9.30 6.39
CA SER A 77 19.73 -9.64 6.26
C SER A 77 20.06 -10.73 7.29
N GLY A 78 20.03 -12.00 6.91
CA GLY A 78 20.13 -13.19 7.78
C GLY A 78 21.38 -13.30 8.67
N HIS A 79 22.13 -12.22 8.85
CA HIS A 79 23.38 -12.14 9.63
C HIS A 79 23.29 -11.19 10.85
N GLN A 80 22.16 -10.48 11.07
CA GLN A 80 22.03 -9.59 12.23
C GLN A 80 21.60 -10.39 13.47
N HIS A 81 22.26 -10.11 14.60
CA HIS A 81 21.94 -10.67 15.91
C HIS A 81 21.19 -9.63 16.76
N LEU A 82 20.57 -10.09 17.84
CA LEU A 82 19.91 -9.19 18.77
C LEU A 82 20.87 -8.13 19.33
N ALA A 83 22.12 -8.49 19.62
CA ALA A 83 23.16 -7.56 20.06
C ALA A 83 23.51 -6.46 19.05
N ASP A 84 23.34 -6.73 17.75
CA ASP A 84 23.68 -5.74 16.70
C ASP A 84 22.70 -4.56 16.70
N ILE A 85 21.40 -4.82 16.92
CA ILE A 85 20.41 -3.74 16.99
C ILE A 85 20.58 -2.86 18.23
N PHE A 86 21.17 -3.38 19.31
CA PHE A 86 21.55 -2.61 20.48
C PHE A 86 22.92 -1.94 20.35
N GLY A 87 23.67 -2.23 19.29
CA GLY A 87 25.03 -1.70 19.08
C GLY A 87 26.08 -2.22 20.05
N ILE A 88 25.81 -3.35 20.74
CA ILE A 88 26.66 -3.87 21.83
C ILE A 88 27.54 -5.05 21.44
N THR A 89 27.46 -5.53 20.18
CA THR A 89 28.17 -6.72 19.71
C THR A 89 29.69 -6.65 19.97
N LYS A 90 30.32 -5.49 19.74
CA LYS A 90 31.77 -5.31 19.98
C LYS A 90 32.11 -5.41 21.47
N ILE A 91 31.23 -4.88 22.32
CA ILE A 91 31.45 -4.92 23.79
C ILE A 91 31.31 -6.36 24.29
N LEU A 92 30.31 -7.11 23.81
CA LEU A 92 30.15 -8.52 24.14
C LEU A 92 31.34 -9.35 23.69
N GLN A 93 31.84 -9.12 22.49
CA GLN A 93 33.05 -9.80 21.98
C GLN A 93 34.29 -9.46 22.81
N ALA A 94 34.42 -8.21 23.28
CA ALA A 94 35.52 -7.82 24.15
C ALA A 94 35.43 -8.49 25.55
N LEU A 95 34.21 -8.61 26.11
CA LEU A 95 33.97 -9.35 27.36
C LEU A 95 34.32 -10.85 27.21
N ASP A 96 33.89 -11.48 26.11
CA ASP A 96 34.23 -12.87 25.80
C ASP A 96 35.74 -13.09 25.69
N ALA A 97 36.48 -12.19 25.03
CA ALA A 97 37.92 -12.24 24.88
C ALA A 97 38.63 -12.17 26.24
N LEU A 98 38.20 -11.25 27.13
CA LEU A 98 38.73 -11.13 28.48
C LEU A 98 38.50 -12.41 29.30
N GLU A 99 37.30 -12.99 29.24
CA GLU A 99 36.97 -14.25 29.93
C GLU A 99 37.79 -15.43 29.38
N SER A 100 38.15 -15.38 28.09
CA SER A 100 38.99 -16.36 27.43
C SER A 100 40.50 -16.19 27.73
N GLY A 101 40.87 -15.14 28.50
CA GLY A 101 42.24 -14.91 28.95
C GLY A 101 43.05 -13.93 28.08
N ASP A 102 42.44 -13.18 27.16
CA ASP A 102 43.05 -12.06 26.45
C ASP A 102 42.87 -10.77 27.26
N TYR A 103 43.97 -10.20 27.75
CA TYR A 103 43.99 -9.00 28.56
C TYR A 103 44.56 -7.79 27.80
N SER A 104 44.37 -7.74 26.47
CA SER A 104 44.82 -6.64 25.64
C SER A 104 44.21 -5.31 26.07
N PRO A 105 44.99 -4.21 26.19
CA PRO A 105 44.45 -2.90 26.63
C PRO A 105 43.29 -2.38 25.79
N SER A 106 43.26 -2.66 24.49
CA SER A 106 42.20 -2.27 23.56
C SER A 106 40.83 -2.85 23.92
N LEU A 107 40.77 -3.98 24.63
CA LEU A 107 39.53 -4.59 25.11
C LEU A 107 38.90 -3.73 26.21
N TYR A 108 39.70 -3.26 27.13
CA TYR A 108 39.25 -2.36 28.21
C TYR A 108 38.76 -1.03 27.63
N ASP A 109 39.44 -0.48 26.62
CA ASP A 109 38.97 0.72 25.92
C ASP A 109 37.65 0.50 25.21
N THR A 110 37.41 -0.70 24.65
CA THR A 110 36.15 -1.06 23.96
C THR A 110 35.00 -1.22 24.95
N ILE A 111 35.25 -1.80 26.13
CA ILE A 111 34.22 -2.01 27.17
C ILE A 111 33.93 -0.68 27.87
N GLY A 112 34.95 0.12 28.17
CA GLY A 112 34.81 1.37 28.92
C GLY A 112 34.05 1.16 30.23
N ASP A 113 32.96 1.90 30.43
CA ASP A 113 32.08 1.80 31.61
C ASP A 113 30.92 0.77 31.44
N ALA A 114 30.88 0.02 30.34
CA ALA A 114 29.74 -0.82 29.99
C ALA A 114 29.88 -2.29 30.48
N TRP A 115 30.44 -2.51 31.66
CA TRP A 115 30.63 -3.85 32.25
C TRP A 115 29.33 -4.61 32.54
N ASP A 116 28.23 -3.87 32.78
CA ASP A 116 26.90 -4.38 33.08
C ASP A 116 25.98 -4.37 31.86
N ILE A 117 26.51 -4.23 30.66
CA ILE A 117 25.75 -4.04 29.41
C ILE A 117 24.78 -5.20 29.15
N GLU A 118 25.21 -6.44 29.42
CA GLU A 118 24.35 -7.62 29.26
C GLU A 118 23.10 -7.54 30.14
N GLU A 119 23.30 -7.21 31.42
CA GLU A 119 22.20 -7.14 32.41
C GLU A 119 21.25 -5.99 32.09
N ARG A 120 21.76 -4.84 31.76
CA ARG A 120 20.96 -3.66 31.38
C ARG A 120 20.15 -3.92 30.11
N THR A 121 20.76 -4.54 29.10
CA THR A 121 20.07 -4.84 27.84
C THR A 121 18.96 -5.87 28.04
N LEU A 122 19.23 -6.92 28.82
CA LEU A 122 18.23 -7.94 29.12
C LEU A 122 17.10 -7.41 30.02
N ALA A 123 17.40 -6.52 30.96
CA ALA A 123 16.39 -5.85 31.78
C ALA A 123 15.46 -4.97 30.92
N ALA A 124 16.03 -4.18 30.01
CA ALA A 124 15.26 -3.36 29.08
C ALA A 124 14.36 -4.21 28.17
N LEU A 125 14.87 -5.33 27.65
CA LEU A 125 14.08 -6.27 26.85
C LEU A 125 12.91 -6.88 27.65
N ALA A 126 13.14 -7.24 28.92
CA ALA A 126 12.11 -7.79 29.79
C ALA A 126 11.03 -6.77 30.15
N GLU A 127 11.41 -5.51 30.38
CA GLU A 127 10.49 -4.41 30.68
C GLU A 127 9.51 -4.15 29.52
N HIS A 128 9.97 -4.31 28.28
CA HIS A 128 9.14 -4.17 27.08
C HIS A 128 8.51 -5.48 26.59
N GLY A 129 8.46 -6.52 27.44
CA GLY A 129 7.73 -7.76 27.17
C GLY A 129 8.41 -8.73 26.20
N PHE A 130 9.72 -8.62 26.00
CA PHE A 130 10.49 -9.54 25.15
C PHE A 130 10.77 -10.92 25.79
N GLY A 131 10.16 -11.23 26.87
CA GLY A 131 10.31 -12.49 27.60
C GLY A 131 10.64 -12.26 29.09
N PRO A 132 10.64 -13.29 29.92
CA PRO A 132 11.08 -13.14 31.30
C PRO A 132 12.54 -12.72 31.31
N ALA A 133 12.87 -11.75 32.16
CA ALA A 133 14.27 -11.46 32.47
C ALA A 133 14.94 -12.79 32.86
N PRO A 134 16.06 -13.17 32.23
CA PRO A 134 16.71 -14.40 32.62
C PRO A 134 17.11 -14.28 34.09
N THR A 135 16.39 -14.98 34.95
CA THR A 135 16.72 -15.14 36.38
C THR A 135 17.96 -16.04 36.57
N THR A 136 18.53 -16.48 35.42
CA THR A 136 19.68 -17.36 35.39
C THR A 136 20.95 -16.57 35.69
N THR A 137 21.67 -16.98 36.69
CA THR A 137 23.07 -16.64 36.94
C THR A 137 24.02 -17.15 35.86
N ASP A 138 23.49 -17.79 34.82
CA ASP A 138 24.24 -18.36 33.70
C ASP A 138 24.53 -17.27 32.63
N THR A 139 25.75 -16.74 32.69
CA THR A 139 26.28 -15.77 31.73
C THR A 139 26.21 -16.29 30.29
N GLN A 140 26.47 -17.58 30.08
CA GLN A 140 26.44 -18.19 28.76
C GLN A 140 25.03 -18.19 28.16
N ALA A 141 23.99 -18.46 28.95
CA ALA A 141 22.60 -18.42 28.49
C ALA A 141 22.18 -16.99 28.09
N ARG A 142 22.64 -15.97 28.84
CA ARG A 142 22.40 -14.55 28.54
C ARG A 142 23.03 -14.16 27.19
N ARG A 143 24.29 -14.50 26.99
CA ARG A 143 25.03 -14.23 25.75
C ARG A 143 24.43 -14.95 24.54
N ASN A 144 24.04 -16.22 24.72
CA ASN A 144 23.38 -16.99 23.67
C ASN A 144 22.07 -16.31 23.21
N LEU A 145 21.31 -15.68 24.11
CA LEU A 145 20.13 -14.92 23.74
C LEU A 145 20.48 -13.65 22.96
N LEU A 146 21.47 -12.87 23.43
CA LEU A 146 21.89 -11.62 22.76
C LEU A 146 22.54 -11.87 21.40
N MET A 147 23.25 -12.99 21.25
CA MET A 147 23.89 -13.41 20.00
C MET A 147 22.97 -14.25 19.10
N ARG A 148 21.71 -14.38 19.46
CA ARG A 148 20.74 -15.12 18.64
C ARG A 148 20.39 -14.33 17.36
N PRO A 149 20.41 -14.98 16.16
CA PRO A 149 20.06 -14.34 14.91
C PRO A 149 18.61 -13.80 14.91
N LEU A 150 18.40 -12.58 14.41
CA LEU A 150 17.08 -11.95 14.32
C LEU A 150 16.10 -12.77 13.47
N SER A 151 16.59 -13.47 12.46
CA SER A 151 15.79 -14.35 11.60
C SER A 151 15.10 -15.50 12.35
N THR A 152 15.53 -15.81 13.58
CA THR A 152 14.93 -16.85 14.42
C THR A 152 13.79 -16.34 15.32
N PHE A 153 13.57 -15.04 15.34
CA PHE A 153 12.47 -14.42 16.10
C PHE A 153 11.23 -14.27 15.22
N SER A 154 10.05 -14.22 15.82
CA SER A 154 8.87 -13.81 15.09
C SER A 154 8.93 -12.32 14.72
N GLY A 155 8.25 -11.90 13.66
CA GLY A 155 8.22 -10.49 13.26
C GLY A 155 7.87 -9.55 14.41
N GLY A 156 6.89 -9.92 15.24
CA GLY A 156 6.51 -9.15 16.44
C GLY A 156 7.63 -9.07 17.49
N GLN A 157 8.36 -10.16 17.72
CA GLN A 157 9.51 -10.17 18.63
C GLN A 157 10.63 -9.27 18.09
N THR A 158 10.92 -9.35 16.79
CA THR A 158 11.94 -8.53 16.15
C THR A 158 11.64 -7.04 16.29
N VAL A 159 10.40 -6.62 16.02
CA VAL A 159 9.98 -5.22 16.16
C VAL A 159 10.00 -4.77 17.61
N THR A 160 9.53 -5.60 18.57
CA THR A 160 9.60 -5.28 20.00
C THR A 160 11.05 -5.09 20.44
N ALA A 161 11.96 -5.99 20.06
CA ALA A 161 13.38 -5.88 20.39
C ALA A 161 14.01 -4.61 19.77
N ALA A 162 13.68 -4.30 18.53
CA ALA A 162 14.17 -3.12 17.84
C ALA A 162 13.66 -1.82 18.48
N LEU A 163 12.39 -1.74 18.84
CA LEU A 163 11.83 -0.59 19.59
C LEU A 163 12.51 -0.43 20.95
N THR A 164 12.73 -1.54 21.66
CA THR A 164 13.48 -1.51 22.93
C THR A 164 14.88 -0.97 22.73
N ALA A 165 15.59 -1.40 21.69
CA ALA A 165 16.92 -0.92 21.35
C ALA A 165 16.94 0.57 21.01
N LEU A 166 15.94 1.04 20.24
CA LEU A 166 15.79 2.47 19.92
C LEU A 166 15.59 3.31 21.18
N LEU A 167 14.69 2.89 22.07
CA LEU A 167 14.41 3.59 23.33
C LEU A 167 15.60 3.54 24.30
N TYR A 168 16.33 2.44 24.31
CA TYR A 168 17.54 2.27 25.10
C TYR A 168 18.63 3.29 24.77
N SER A 169 18.68 3.78 23.53
CA SER A 169 19.64 4.78 23.06
C SER A 169 19.34 6.22 23.52
N ASP A 170 18.25 6.46 24.27
CA ASP A 170 17.76 7.78 24.70
C ASP A 170 17.71 8.79 23.54
N PRO A 171 16.90 8.54 22.50
CA PRO A 171 16.87 9.39 21.32
C PRO A 171 16.17 10.72 21.59
N GLU A 172 16.58 11.77 20.84
CA GLU A 172 15.90 13.06 20.82
C GLU A 172 14.78 13.08 19.77
N PHE A 173 14.86 12.19 18.76
CA PHE A 173 13.86 12.02 17.71
C PHE A 173 13.90 10.59 17.17
N ILE A 174 12.74 10.04 16.78
CA ILE A 174 12.63 8.69 16.24
C ILE A 174 12.06 8.73 14.82
N LEU A 175 12.67 7.98 13.91
CA LEU A 175 12.18 7.71 12.56
C LEU A 175 11.80 6.23 12.46
N LEU A 176 10.58 5.93 12.04
CA LEU A 176 10.09 4.56 11.86
C LEU A 176 9.60 4.38 10.42
N ASP A 177 10.17 3.41 9.70
CA ASP A 177 9.77 3.10 8.32
C ASP A 177 8.95 1.81 8.29
N GLU A 178 7.63 1.94 8.08
CA GLU A 178 6.64 0.86 8.02
C GLU A 178 6.74 -0.15 9.18
N PRO A 179 6.70 0.29 10.45
CA PRO A 179 6.93 -0.59 11.61
C PRO A 179 5.80 -1.62 11.85
N THR A 180 4.66 -1.48 11.19
CA THR A 180 3.49 -2.38 11.31
C THR A 180 3.52 -3.54 10.33
N ASN A 181 4.43 -3.53 9.34
CA ASN A 181 4.50 -4.57 8.34
C ASN A 181 4.84 -5.94 8.95
N ASN A 182 4.13 -6.97 8.50
CA ASN A 182 4.30 -8.36 8.95
C ASN A 182 4.02 -8.60 10.44
N LEU A 183 3.34 -7.68 11.13
CA LEU A 183 2.92 -7.85 12.52
C LEU A 183 1.51 -8.42 12.61
N ASP A 184 1.32 -9.38 13.52
CA ASP A 184 -0.01 -9.82 13.92
C ASP A 184 -0.70 -8.76 14.81
N SER A 185 -2.01 -8.89 15.01
CA SER A 185 -2.81 -7.91 15.75
C SER A 185 -2.29 -7.69 17.18
N SER A 186 -1.72 -8.72 17.84
CA SER A 186 -1.17 -8.60 19.19
C SER A 186 0.13 -7.79 19.20
N ALA A 187 1.00 -7.99 18.21
CA ALA A 187 2.24 -7.24 18.06
C ALA A 187 1.97 -5.78 17.65
N LYS A 188 0.99 -5.53 16.78
CA LYS A 188 0.52 -4.17 16.43
C LYS A 188 0.05 -3.41 17.67
N ASN A 189 -0.78 -4.03 18.51
CA ASN A 189 -1.27 -3.39 19.74
C ASN A 189 -0.14 -3.06 20.72
N ARG A 190 0.87 -3.93 20.87
CA ARG A 190 2.06 -3.60 21.67
C ARG A 190 2.86 -2.43 21.09
N LEU A 191 3.06 -2.42 19.77
CA LEU A 191 3.70 -1.30 19.07
C LEU A 191 2.94 0.01 19.33
N TYR A 192 1.62 0.04 19.16
CA TYR A 192 0.79 1.22 19.40
C TYR A 192 0.94 1.74 20.82
N THR A 193 0.86 0.85 21.81
CA THR A 193 1.04 1.23 23.22
C THR A 193 2.44 1.81 23.47
N ALA A 194 3.48 1.21 22.89
CA ALA A 194 4.84 1.73 23.00
C ALA A 194 4.99 3.11 22.37
N LEU A 195 4.40 3.35 21.21
CA LEU A 195 4.43 4.65 20.54
C LEU A 195 3.68 5.75 21.31
N GLU A 196 2.55 5.41 21.96
CA GLU A 196 1.79 6.36 22.79
C GLU A 196 2.56 6.78 24.06
N THR A 197 3.51 5.98 24.51
CA THR A 197 4.34 6.27 25.71
C THR A 197 5.67 6.96 25.39
N LEU A 198 5.94 7.28 24.13
CA LEU A 198 7.18 7.95 23.73
C LEU A 198 7.33 9.33 24.39
N THR A 199 8.54 9.61 24.87
CA THR A 199 8.90 10.90 25.49
C THR A 199 9.57 11.87 24.52
N CYS A 200 9.87 11.44 23.30
CA CYS A 200 10.46 12.23 22.22
C CYS A 200 9.56 12.19 20.98
N PRO A 201 9.65 13.21 20.10
CA PRO A 201 8.91 13.21 18.85
C PRO A 201 9.29 12.06 17.93
N ALA A 202 8.31 11.57 17.17
CA ALA A 202 8.52 10.53 16.17
C ALA A 202 7.84 10.88 14.83
N LEU A 203 8.53 10.55 13.73
CA LEU A 203 8.00 10.59 12.37
C LEU A 203 7.93 9.15 11.84
N ILE A 204 6.72 8.73 11.47
CA ILE A 204 6.39 7.34 11.18
C ILE A 204 5.86 7.25 9.75
N ILE A 205 6.56 6.57 8.86
CA ILE A 205 5.98 6.16 7.58
C ILE A 205 5.09 4.96 7.88
N SER A 206 3.81 5.05 7.54
CA SER A 206 2.89 3.92 7.68
C SER A 206 1.70 4.02 6.75
N HIS A 207 1.19 2.86 6.36
CA HIS A 207 -0.07 2.69 5.65
C HIS A 207 -1.15 2.04 6.54
N ASP A 208 -0.82 1.77 7.80
CA ASP A 208 -1.71 1.20 8.80
C ASP A 208 -2.64 2.29 9.36
N ARG A 209 -3.93 2.19 9.04
CA ARG A 209 -4.93 3.19 9.44
C ARG A 209 -5.14 3.25 10.93
N ASP A 210 -5.06 2.10 11.64
CA ASP A 210 -5.24 2.05 13.10
C ASP A 210 -4.08 2.77 13.82
N LEU A 211 -2.86 2.71 13.24
CA LEU A 211 -1.73 3.50 13.70
C LEU A 211 -1.94 4.99 13.39
N LEU A 212 -2.38 5.31 12.19
CA LEU A 212 -2.60 6.69 11.75
C LEU A 212 -3.76 7.38 12.49
N GLU A 213 -4.68 6.64 13.11
CA GLU A 213 -5.69 7.19 14.01
C GLU A 213 -5.10 7.65 15.36
N ARG A 214 -3.88 7.26 15.69
CA ARG A 214 -3.21 7.56 16.97
C ARG A 214 -2.18 8.68 16.87
N VAL A 215 -1.91 9.18 15.66
CA VAL A 215 -0.95 10.27 15.47
C VAL A 215 -1.59 11.64 15.74
N ASN A 216 -0.74 12.65 15.98
CA ASN A 216 -1.17 14.02 16.22
C ASN A 216 -1.20 14.87 14.95
N VAL A 217 -0.38 14.50 13.97
CA VAL A 217 -0.25 15.20 12.69
C VAL A 217 -0.11 14.17 11.58
N ILE A 218 -0.80 14.38 10.47
CA ILE A 218 -0.57 13.67 9.22
C ILE A 218 0.26 14.54 8.28
N ALA A 219 1.41 14.03 7.85
CA ALA A 219 2.22 14.60 6.80
C ALA A 219 1.93 13.83 5.49
N GLU A 220 1.31 14.49 4.53
CA GLU A 220 1.02 13.90 3.23
C GLU A 220 2.10 14.28 2.23
N LEU A 221 2.80 13.30 1.68
CA LEU A 221 3.73 13.44 0.57
C LEU A 221 3.04 12.92 -0.70
N HIS A 222 2.61 13.84 -1.57
CA HIS A 222 1.90 13.45 -2.78
C HIS A 222 2.61 14.01 -4.01
N ALA A 223 2.69 13.22 -5.10
CA ALA A 223 3.22 13.66 -6.37
C ALA A 223 2.13 14.33 -7.20
N ASP A 224 2.46 15.46 -7.82
CA ASP A 224 1.59 16.11 -8.80
C ASP A 224 1.59 15.36 -10.15
N ARG A 225 0.87 15.91 -11.16
CA ARG A 225 0.80 15.32 -12.51
C ARG A 225 2.14 15.29 -13.24
N GLN A 226 3.13 16.04 -12.78
CA GLN A 226 4.48 16.12 -13.34
C GLN A 226 5.44 15.17 -12.61
N GLY A 227 4.98 14.50 -11.54
CA GLY A 227 5.78 13.62 -10.69
C GLY A 227 6.54 14.34 -9.59
N LEU A 228 6.31 15.65 -9.41
CA LEU A 228 6.95 16.43 -8.36
C LEU A 228 6.22 16.23 -7.03
N ALA A 229 6.94 15.82 -6.00
CA ALA A 229 6.35 15.57 -4.69
C ALA A 229 6.21 16.86 -3.86
N HIS A 230 5.04 17.03 -3.28
CA HIS A 230 4.65 18.12 -2.38
C HIS A 230 4.33 17.55 -1.00
N LEU A 231 4.76 18.28 0.05
CA LEU A 231 4.50 17.90 1.44
C LEU A 231 3.46 18.85 2.04
N ARG A 232 2.42 18.28 2.64
CA ARG A 232 1.37 19.02 3.35
C ARG A 232 1.20 18.44 4.75
N LEU A 233 1.04 19.30 5.74
CA LEU A 233 0.80 18.90 7.13
C LEU A 233 -0.68 19.16 7.47
N PHE A 234 -1.30 18.17 8.10
CA PHE A 234 -2.67 18.22 8.60
C PHE A 234 -2.66 17.93 10.10
N GLU A 235 -3.15 18.86 10.89
CA GLU A 235 -3.34 18.64 12.33
C GLU A 235 -4.45 17.62 12.57
N GLY A 236 -4.21 16.68 13.48
CA GLY A 236 -5.11 15.60 13.83
C GLY A 236 -4.71 14.25 13.25
N ASN A 237 -5.61 13.28 13.43
CA ASN A 237 -5.43 11.89 13.03
C ASN A 237 -5.90 11.61 11.58
N TYR A 238 -5.87 10.35 11.17
CA TYR A 238 -6.26 9.95 9.82
C TYR A 238 -7.71 10.28 9.48
N SER A 239 -8.66 10.10 10.40
CA SER A 239 -10.06 10.46 10.19
C SER A 239 -10.24 11.96 9.94
N THR A 240 -9.54 12.81 10.70
CA THR A 240 -9.55 14.28 10.52
C THR A 240 -8.97 14.66 9.16
N TYR A 241 -7.84 14.06 8.79
CA TYR A 241 -7.21 14.25 7.49
C TYR A 241 -8.16 13.88 6.33
N ARG A 242 -8.82 12.71 6.40
CA ARG A 242 -9.80 12.27 5.39
C ARG A 242 -10.95 13.25 5.25
N GLN A 243 -11.47 13.74 6.37
CA GLN A 243 -12.56 14.72 6.39
C GLN A 243 -12.15 16.06 5.77
N ALA A 244 -10.90 16.51 6.02
CA ALA A 244 -10.35 17.70 5.37
C ALA A 244 -10.25 17.51 3.85
N LEU A 245 -9.71 16.36 3.39
CA LEU A 245 -9.63 16.05 1.97
C LEU A 245 -11.00 15.97 1.29
N ASP A 246 -11.98 15.32 1.92
CA ASP A 246 -13.33 15.22 1.37
C ASP A 246 -13.99 16.61 1.24
N THR A 247 -13.75 17.49 2.21
CA THR A 247 -14.23 18.87 2.17
C THR A 247 -13.56 19.67 1.04
N GLU A 248 -12.24 19.57 0.90
CA GLU A 248 -11.47 20.19 -0.20
C GLU A 248 -11.96 19.68 -1.57
N GLN A 249 -12.14 18.36 -1.70
CA GLN A 249 -12.60 17.73 -2.92
C GLN A 249 -14.01 18.18 -3.32
N GLN A 250 -14.93 18.26 -2.35
CA GLN A 250 -16.27 18.77 -2.59
C GLN A 250 -16.25 20.26 -3.01
N ALA A 251 -15.40 21.07 -2.39
CA ALA A 251 -15.23 22.47 -2.75
C ALA A 251 -14.66 22.61 -4.18
N ALA A 252 -13.61 21.83 -4.52
CA ALA A 252 -13.04 21.81 -5.86
C ALA A 252 -14.07 21.37 -6.92
N GLN A 253 -14.89 20.34 -6.62
CA GLN A 253 -15.94 19.86 -7.52
C GLN A 253 -17.04 20.92 -7.75
N ARG A 254 -17.39 21.69 -6.72
CA ARG A 254 -18.32 22.83 -6.86
C ARG A 254 -17.72 23.91 -7.78
N ARG A 255 -16.43 24.28 -7.60
CA ARG A 255 -15.74 25.23 -8.49
C ARG A 255 -15.74 24.79 -9.94
N VAL A 256 -15.46 23.50 -10.21
CA VAL A 256 -15.55 22.94 -11.57
C VAL A 256 -16.94 23.10 -12.15
N THR A 257 -17.99 22.80 -11.37
CA THR A 257 -19.38 22.92 -11.81
C THR A 257 -19.75 24.38 -12.12
N GLU A 258 -19.32 25.32 -11.28
CA GLU A 258 -19.53 26.76 -11.48
C GLU A 258 -18.78 27.27 -12.71
N ALA A 259 -17.49 26.91 -12.87
CA ALA A 259 -16.68 27.29 -14.02
C ALA A 259 -17.27 26.72 -15.32
N LYS A 260 -17.73 25.46 -15.31
CA LYS A 260 -18.45 24.85 -16.45
C LYS A 260 -19.71 25.62 -16.82
N ASN A 261 -20.47 26.09 -15.83
CA ASN A 261 -21.66 26.90 -16.07
C ASN A 261 -21.31 28.30 -16.64
N ARG A 262 -20.19 28.91 -16.21
CA ARG A 262 -19.67 30.16 -16.79
C ARG A 262 -19.26 29.97 -18.26
N VAL A 263 -18.57 28.90 -18.61
CA VAL A 263 -18.25 28.57 -20.02
C VAL A 263 -19.53 28.45 -20.85
N ARG A 264 -20.55 27.72 -20.34
CA ARG A 264 -21.82 27.57 -21.04
C ARG A 264 -22.58 28.90 -21.18
N SER A 265 -22.52 29.79 -20.19
CA SER A 265 -23.11 31.13 -20.25
C SER A 265 -22.36 32.00 -21.26
N ALA A 266 -21.04 32.06 -21.20
CA ALA A 266 -20.22 32.82 -22.14
C ALA A 266 -20.44 32.36 -23.60
N HIS A 267 -20.57 31.06 -23.82
CA HIS A 267 -20.90 30.52 -25.14
C HIS A 267 -22.31 30.94 -25.62
N ARG A 268 -23.32 30.86 -24.78
CA ARG A 268 -24.69 31.33 -25.13
C ARG A 268 -24.70 32.81 -25.44
N GLU A 269 -24.03 33.64 -24.64
CA GLU A 269 -23.89 35.06 -24.87
C GLU A 269 -23.18 35.36 -26.20
N TRP A 270 -22.17 34.57 -26.55
CA TRP A 270 -21.45 34.68 -27.81
C TRP A 270 -22.35 34.35 -29.02
N VAL A 271 -23.10 33.24 -28.97
CA VAL A 271 -24.05 32.85 -30.02
C VAL A 271 -25.14 33.92 -30.18
N HIS A 272 -25.72 34.41 -29.09
CA HIS A 272 -26.73 35.46 -29.13
C HIS A 272 -26.21 36.80 -29.74
N ALA A 273 -24.96 37.17 -29.37
CA ALA A 273 -24.32 38.34 -29.96
C ALA A 273 -24.09 38.17 -31.48
N GLN A 274 -23.73 36.98 -31.94
CA GLN A 274 -23.60 36.70 -33.37
C GLN A 274 -24.95 36.84 -34.13
N GLU A 275 -26.03 36.36 -33.52
CA GLU A 275 -27.36 36.50 -34.11
C GLU A 275 -27.80 37.97 -34.20
N ILE A 276 -27.56 38.79 -33.16
CA ILE A 276 -27.83 40.22 -33.19
C ILE A 276 -27.00 40.93 -34.26
N ILE A 277 -25.72 40.65 -34.33
CA ILE A 277 -24.82 41.23 -35.35
C ILE A 277 -25.32 40.87 -36.75
N SER A 278 -25.68 39.61 -37.00
CA SER A 278 -26.18 39.16 -38.29
C SER A 278 -27.50 39.82 -38.68
N LYS A 279 -28.43 39.95 -37.73
CA LYS A 279 -29.74 40.65 -37.94
C LYS A 279 -29.53 42.13 -38.22
N ASN A 280 -28.69 42.82 -37.45
CA ASN A 280 -28.40 44.24 -37.63
C ASN A 280 -27.68 44.50 -38.97
N MET A 281 -26.75 43.65 -39.36
CA MET A 281 -26.11 43.74 -40.71
C MET A 281 -27.14 43.55 -41.83
N ALA A 282 -28.05 42.56 -41.69
CA ALA A 282 -29.08 42.31 -42.69
C ALA A 282 -30.06 43.48 -42.81
N GLN A 283 -30.30 44.24 -41.74
CA GLN A 283 -31.21 45.41 -41.73
C GLN A 283 -30.53 46.62 -42.38
N VAL A 284 -29.23 46.86 -42.11
CA VAL A 284 -28.45 47.95 -42.77
C VAL A 284 -28.32 47.75 -44.27
N TRP A 285 -28.48 46.50 -44.77
CA TRP A 285 -28.44 46.21 -46.23
C TRP A 285 -29.79 46.39 -46.91
N LYS A 286 -30.91 46.65 -46.18
CA LYS A 286 -32.25 46.83 -46.72
C LYS A 286 -32.69 48.30 -46.79
N ASP A 287 -31.97 49.21 -46.13
CA ASP A 287 -32.32 50.64 -46.12
C ASP A 287 -31.87 51.34 -47.40
N ASP A 288 -32.84 51.97 -48.09
CA ASP A 288 -32.69 52.73 -49.35
C ASP A 288 -32.20 54.18 -49.05
N GLN A 289 -30.98 54.31 -48.47
CA GLN A 289 -30.34 55.58 -48.12
C GLN A 289 -29.21 55.96 -49.09
N PRO A 290 -28.84 57.29 -49.22
CA PRO A 290 -27.75 57.71 -50.08
C PRO A 290 -26.44 56.98 -49.82
N ASP A 291 -25.69 56.57 -50.86
CA ASP A 291 -24.50 55.70 -50.81
C ASP A 291 -23.42 56.13 -49.83
N THR A 292 -23.23 57.41 -49.58
CA THR A 292 -22.25 57.97 -48.65
C THR A 292 -22.60 57.74 -47.19
N ILE A 293 -23.88 57.88 -46.82
CA ILE A 293 -24.37 57.66 -45.46
C ILE A 293 -24.42 56.16 -45.15
N LEU A 294 -24.76 55.36 -46.15
CA LEU A 294 -24.80 53.91 -46.08
C LEU A 294 -23.39 53.33 -45.89
N ALA A 295 -22.35 53.90 -46.55
CA ALA A 295 -20.97 53.49 -46.37
C ALA A 295 -20.42 53.75 -44.96
N LEU A 296 -20.70 54.94 -44.40
CA LEU A 296 -20.31 55.31 -43.03
C LEU A 296 -21.02 54.43 -41.95
N ALA A 297 -22.31 54.15 -42.17
CA ALA A 297 -23.10 53.29 -41.28
C ALA A 297 -22.62 51.82 -41.34
N LYS A 298 -22.23 51.32 -42.52
CA LYS A 298 -21.63 49.98 -42.67
C LYS A 298 -20.27 49.88 -42.01
N ASP A 299 -19.45 50.91 -42.09
CA ASP A 299 -18.11 50.90 -41.47
C ASP A 299 -18.20 50.98 -39.92
N ALA A 300 -19.05 51.85 -39.40
CA ALA A 300 -19.34 51.94 -37.95
C ALA A 300 -19.90 50.62 -37.40
N SER A 301 -20.83 49.98 -38.14
CA SER A 301 -21.41 48.67 -37.75
C SER A 301 -20.36 47.55 -37.77
N ARG A 302 -19.45 47.55 -38.78
CA ARG A 302 -18.32 46.60 -38.83
C ARG A 302 -17.36 46.80 -37.65
N GLN A 303 -16.98 48.01 -37.31
CA GLN A 303 -16.10 48.32 -36.18
C GLN A 303 -16.72 47.92 -34.84
N ALA A 304 -18.02 48.22 -34.62
CA ALA A 304 -18.76 47.82 -33.45
C ALA A 304 -18.86 46.29 -33.31
N ALA A 305 -19.13 45.60 -34.44
CA ALA A 305 -19.15 44.13 -34.51
C ALA A 305 -17.79 43.52 -34.20
N ALA A 306 -16.70 44.12 -34.74
CA ALA A 306 -15.34 43.67 -34.44
C ALA A 306 -14.97 43.83 -32.96
N LYS A 307 -15.27 44.97 -32.34
CA LYS A 307 -15.06 45.18 -30.88
C LYS A 307 -15.87 44.21 -30.03
N LEU A 308 -17.12 43.98 -30.35
CA LEU A 308 -17.94 43.00 -29.64
C LEU A 308 -17.40 41.56 -29.78
N ARG A 309 -16.93 41.20 -30.96
CA ARG A 309 -16.28 39.88 -31.17
C ARG A 309 -15.06 39.71 -30.28
N VAL A 310 -14.14 40.68 -30.27
CA VAL A 310 -12.90 40.62 -29.48
C VAL A 310 -13.23 40.50 -27.98
N LEU A 311 -14.17 41.33 -27.45
CA LEU A 311 -14.56 41.26 -26.05
C LEU A 311 -15.24 39.94 -25.65
N ARG A 312 -16.03 39.34 -26.55
CA ARG A 312 -16.73 38.08 -26.28
C ARG A 312 -15.83 36.85 -26.42
N VAL A 313 -14.91 36.85 -27.37
CA VAL A 313 -13.89 35.81 -27.51
C VAL A 313 -12.99 35.82 -26.27
N GLY A 314 -12.50 36.99 -25.83
CA GLY A 314 -11.69 37.09 -24.62
C GLY A 314 -12.43 36.59 -23.37
N LYS A 315 -13.76 36.89 -23.23
CA LYS A 315 -14.56 36.36 -22.11
C LYS A 315 -14.74 34.85 -22.18
N GLN A 316 -14.86 34.27 -23.35
CA GLN A 316 -14.95 32.81 -23.54
C GLN A 316 -13.61 32.12 -23.25
N GLU A 317 -12.50 32.70 -23.71
CA GLU A 317 -11.15 32.18 -23.42
C GLU A 317 -10.87 32.22 -21.92
N GLN A 318 -11.16 33.32 -21.25
CA GLN A 318 -11.00 33.44 -19.80
C GLN A 318 -11.86 32.40 -19.02
N ALA A 319 -13.11 32.22 -19.42
CA ALA A 319 -13.98 31.22 -18.79
C ALA A 319 -13.46 29.79 -19.01
N GLN A 320 -12.89 29.53 -20.19
CA GLN A 320 -12.29 28.23 -20.51
C GLN A 320 -11.01 27.98 -19.68
N GLU A 321 -10.20 29.01 -19.49
CA GLU A 321 -8.99 28.95 -18.65
C GLU A 321 -9.37 28.72 -17.17
N GLU A 322 -10.36 29.45 -16.65
CA GLU A 322 -10.88 29.23 -15.30
C GLU A 322 -11.42 27.79 -15.12
N TYR A 323 -12.08 27.24 -16.13
CA TYR A 323 -12.56 25.86 -16.10
C TYR A 323 -11.42 24.85 -16.09
N GLN A 324 -10.38 25.05 -16.90
CA GLN A 324 -9.20 24.19 -16.91
C GLN A 324 -8.46 24.25 -15.56
N ASN A 325 -8.30 25.45 -15.02
CA ASN A 325 -7.65 25.62 -13.70
C ASN A 325 -8.45 24.92 -12.60
N ALA A 326 -9.78 25.08 -12.57
CA ALA A 326 -10.63 24.38 -11.61
C ALA A 326 -10.58 22.86 -11.79
N GLN A 327 -10.49 22.35 -13.02
CA GLN A 327 -10.29 20.91 -13.25
C GLN A 327 -8.94 20.40 -12.72
N ASN A 328 -7.90 21.22 -12.75
CA ASN A 328 -6.58 20.84 -12.23
C ASN A 328 -6.55 20.80 -10.70
N GLU A 329 -7.40 21.57 -10.01
CA GLU A 329 -7.53 21.54 -8.55
C GLU A 329 -8.25 20.28 -8.03
N VAL A 330 -9.09 19.64 -8.86
CA VAL A 330 -9.79 18.42 -8.47
C VAL A 330 -8.80 17.26 -8.43
N ARG A 331 -8.62 16.66 -7.25
CA ARG A 331 -7.92 15.37 -7.14
C ARG A 331 -8.73 14.31 -7.89
N VAL A 332 -8.08 13.60 -8.78
CA VAL A 332 -8.73 12.53 -9.54
C VAL A 332 -8.97 11.37 -8.58
N GLN A 333 -10.13 11.31 -7.94
CA GLN A 333 -10.59 10.08 -7.31
C GLN A 333 -11.01 9.12 -8.42
N GLU A 334 -10.13 8.22 -8.75
CA GLU A 334 -10.39 7.22 -9.76
C GLU A 334 -11.31 6.15 -9.17
N LYS A 335 -12.53 6.04 -9.70
CA LYS A 335 -13.46 4.96 -9.35
C LYS A 335 -13.30 3.80 -10.32
N ILE A 336 -13.28 2.60 -9.78
CA ILE A 336 -13.31 1.38 -10.58
C ILE A 336 -14.74 1.19 -11.11
N TYR A 337 -14.84 0.96 -12.41
CA TYR A 337 -16.10 0.61 -13.08
C TYR A 337 -16.00 -0.79 -13.69
N ALA A 338 -15.47 -1.76 -12.90
CA ALA A 338 -15.34 -3.13 -13.40
C ALA A 338 -16.74 -3.76 -13.52
N GLU A 339 -17.18 -4.00 -14.75
CA GLU A 339 -18.24 -4.95 -15.04
C GLU A 339 -17.58 -6.30 -15.25
N LEU A 340 -17.52 -7.11 -14.17
CA LEU A 340 -16.99 -8.47 -14.25
C LEU A 340 -18.04 -9.34 -14.94
N SER A 341 -17.62 -10.11 -15.96
CA SER A 341 -18.48 -11.08 -16.67
C SER A 341 -18.71 -12.33 -15.81
N GLN A 342 -19.21 -12.13 -14.58
CA GLN A 342 -19.38 -13.18 -13.60
C GLN A 342 -20.87 -13.51 -13.42
N GLN A 343 -21.21 -14.79 -13.44
CA GLN A 343 -22.54 -15.24 -13.02
C GLN A 343 -22.60 -15.24 -11.48
N PRO A 344 -23.63 -14.60 -10.88
CA PRO A 344 -23.78 -14.60 -9.43
C PRO A 344 -23.82 -16.02 -8.86
N LEU A 345 -23.06 -16.25 -7.80
CA LEU A 345 -23.01 -17.54 -7.13
C LEU A 345 -24.28 -17.73 -6.28
N PRO A 346 -25.09 -18.80 -6.49
CA PRO A 346 -26.29 -19.02 -5.69
C PRO A 346 -25.96 -19.24 -4.21
N ALA A 347 -26.72 -18.61 -3.30
CA ALA A 347 -26.45 -18.59 -1.86
C ALA A 347 -26.33 -19.98 -1.20
N GLY A 348 -26.99 -20.99 -1.70
CA GLY A 348 -26.92 -22.36 -1.14
C GLY A 348 -25.93 -23.28 -1.82
N ARG A 349 -25.18 -22.81 -2.83
CA ARG A 349 -24.21 -23.66 -3.55
C ARG A 349 -22.97 -23.89 -2.70
N LYS A 350 -22.63 -25.15 -2.44
CA LYS A 350 -21.36 -25.50 -1.78
C LYS A 350 -20.21 -25.13 -2.73
N VAL A 351 -19.25 -24.38 -2.21
CA VAL A 351 -18.07 -23.88 -2.92
C VAL A 351 -16.87 -24.75 -2.61
N LEU A 352 -16.62 -24.92 -1.32
CA LEU A 352 -15.49 -25.65 -0.77
C LEU A 352 -15.95 -26.43 0.45
N GLU A 353 -15.47 -27.65 0.59
CA GLU A 353 -15.56 -28.43 1.81
C GLU A 353 -14.18 -28.90 2.23
N LEU A 354 -13.83 -28.60 3.47
CA LEU A 354 -12.57 -28.98 4.09
C LEU A 354 -12.87 -29.89 5.29
N ARG A 355 -12.31 -31.10 5.30
CA ARG A 355 -12.42 -32.03 6.43
C ARG A 355 -11.05 -32.45 6.90
N ARG A 356 -10.82 -32.38 8.20
CA ARG A 356 -9.62 -32.93 8.83
C ARG A 356 -9.65 -34.45 8.73
N VAL A 357 -8.57 -35.06 8.28
CA VAL A 357 -8.43 -36.51 8.20
C VAL A 357 -7.60 -36.98 9.39
N ASP A 358 -8.23 -37.69 10.35
CA ASP A 358 -7.52 -38.37 11.41
C ASP A 358 -6.67 -39.53 10.83
N LYS A 359 -5.49 -39.72 11.40
CA LYS A 359 -4.47 -40.68 10.92
C LYS A 359 -5.00 -42.11 10.74
N HIS A 360 -5.47 -42.47 9.53
CA HIS A 360 -5.51 -43.88 9.11
C HIS A 360 -4.97 -43.97 7.67
N PRO A 361 -4.13 -44.96 7.34
CA PRO A 361 -3.56 -45.11 6.01
C PRO A 361 -4.65 -45.54 5.04
N VAL A 362 -5.07 -44.68 4.14
CA VAL A 362 -5.95 -45.02 3.04
C VAL A 362 -5.11 -45.24 1.78
N SER A 363 -5.40 -46.37 1.15
CA SER A 363 -4.80 -46.84 -0.09
C SER A 363 -4.83 -45.76 -1.21
N ARG A 364 -3.70 -45.64 -1.90
CA ARG A 364 -3.52 -44.83 -3.11
C ARG A 364 -4.49 -45.27 -4.22
N GLU A 365 -5.55 -44.55 -4.41
CA GLU A 365 -6.25 -44.56 -5.70
C GLU A 365 -5.75 -43.38 -6.53
N THR A 366 -5.18 -43.70 -7.68
CA THR A 366 -4.58 -42.73 -8.62
C THR A 366 -5.71 -42.03 -9.37
N PHE A 367 -5.98 -40.79 -9.02
CA PHE A 367 -6.90 -39.95 -9.81
C PHE A 367 -6.09 -39.14 -10.82
N THR A 368 -6.51 -39.20 -12.08
CA THR A 368 -5.94 -38.38 -13.15
C THR A 368 -6.56 -36.99 -13.07
N VAL A 369 -5.83 -36.06 -12.50
CA VAL A 369 -6.23 -34.64 -12.43
C VAL A 369 -5.70 -33.93 -13.67
N GLN A 370 -6.56 -33.21 -14.38
CA GLN A 370 -6.10 -32.28 -15.41
C GLN A 370 -5.28 -31.17 -14.72
N GLN A 371 -4.07 -30.95 -15.21
CA GLN A 371 -3.14 -29.97 -14.62
C GLN A 371 -3.76 -28.57 -14.62
N PRO A 372 -3.69 -27.83 -13.48
CA PRO A 372 -4.04 -26.41 -13.47
C PRO A 372 -3.10 -25.64 -14.37
N THR A 373 -3.64 -24.68 -15.10
CA THR A 373 -2.85 -23.78 -15.93
C THR A 373 -2.05 -22.86 -15.00
N LYS A 374 -0.75 -23.12 -14.86
CA LYS A 374 0.16 -22.23 -14.10
C LYS A 374 0.26 -20.90 -14.86
N VAL A 375 -0.14 -19.83 -14.22
CA VAL A 375 0.12 -18.48 -14.69
C VAL A 375 0.93 -17.78 -13.60
N ASP A 376 2.23 -17.67 -13.81
CA ASP A 376 3.20 -16.93 -12.99
C ASP A 376 2.91 -16.91 -11.50
N SER A 377 2.98 -17.69 -10.64
CA SER A 377 2.61 -17.72 -9.20
C SER A 377 1.11 -17.58 -8.86
N LEU A 378 0.25 -17.28 -9.84
CA LEU A 378 -1.20 -17.36 -9.66
C LEU A 378 -1.66 -18.77 -10.00
N HIS A 379 -2.41 -19.40 -9.10
CA HIS A 379 -2.94 -20.74 -9.30
C HIS A 379 -4.44 -20.66 -9.59
N PHE A 380 -4.85 -21.15 -10.77
CA PHE A 380 -6.25 -21.38 -11.10
C PHE A 380 -6.61 -22.82 -10.74
N LEU A 381 -7.66 -22.98 -9.96
CA LEU A 381 -8.09 -24.27 -9.44
C LEU A 381 -9.13 -24.89 -10.36
N PRO A 382 -9.07 -26.22 -10.66
CA PRO A 382 -10.08 -26.90 -11.45
C PRO A 382 -11.41 -27.00 -10.70
N ALA A 383 -12.51 -27.16 -11.44
CA ALA A 383 -13.86 -27.25 -10.89
C ALA A 383 -14.13 -28.48 -10.00
N LYS A 384 -13.22 -29.45 -9.93
CA LYS A 384 -13.26 -30.60 -9.02
C LYS A 384 -11.83 -30.99 -8.65
N ALA A 385 -11.49 -30.94 -7.38
CA ALA A 385 -10.26 -31.49 -6.85
C ALA A 385 -10.54 -32.19 -5.50
N ASP A 386 -10.12 -33.42 -5.38
CA ASP A 386 -10.06 -34.17 -4.12
C ASP A 386 -8.59 -34.41 -3.80
N SER A 387 -8.10 -33.97 -2.64
CA SER A 387 -6.73 -34.25 -2.21
C SER A 387 -6.64 -34.63 -0.73
N GLU A 388 -5.79 -35.59 -0.44
CA GLU A 388 -5.42 -35.99 0.92
C GLU A 388 -3.98 -35.60 1.18
N ASN A 389 -3.71 -34.85 2.26
CA ASN A 389 -2.34 -34.51 2.68
C ASN A 389 -2.09 -34.83 4.15
N GLN A 390 -0.87 -35.24 4.50
CA GLN A 390 -0.51 -35.79 5.82
C GLN A 390 0.57 -35.03 6.58
N GLN A 391 0.30 -34.79 7.85
CA GLN A 391 1.09 -34.71 9.12
C GLN A 391 1.79 -33.41 9.57
N GLY A 392 1.46 -32.92 10.82
CA GLY A 392 2.21 -32.02 11.69
C GLY A 392 1.40 -31.25 12.74
N THR A 393 1.88 -31.08 13.90
CA THR A 393 1.35 -30.77 15.24
C THR A 393 0.54 -29.45 15.47
N PRO A 394 -0.18 -29.26 16.60
CA PRO A 394 -1.54 -28.74 16.59
C PRO A 394 -1.64 -27.25 16.93
N ALA A 395 -2.07 -26.45 15.98
CA ALA A 395 -2.98 -25.35 16.23
C ALA A 395 -4.42 -25.92 16.16
N GLU A 396 -5.40 -25.29 16.77
CA GLU A 396 -6.80 -25.71 16.69
C GLU A 396 -7.35 -25.48 15.29
N HIS A 397 -6.89 -26.26 14.33
CA HIS A 397 -7.37 -26.23 12.94
C HIS A 397 -8.80 -26.78 12.89
N PRO A 398 -9.67 -26.23 12.03
CA PRO A 398 -11.06 -26.66 11.97
C PRO A 398 -11.16 -28.14 11.59
N GLU A 399 -11.97 -28.91 12.33
CA GLU A 399 -12.26 -30.29 11.98
C GLU A 399 -13.09 -30.40 10.69
N HIS A 400 -13.96 -29.42 10.45
CA HIS A 400 -14.81 -29.36 9.29
C HIS A 400 -15.15 -27.90 8.95
N LEU A 401 -14.93 -27.51 7.72
CA LEU A 401 -15.25 -26.18 7.18
C LEU A 401 -16.00 -26.34 5.86
N ILE A 402 -17.16 -25.72 5.75
CA ILE A 402 -17.90 -25.59 4.49
C ILE A 402 -18.03 -24.11 4.18
N LEU A 403 -17.70 -23.74 2.94
CA LEU A 403 -17.95 -22.44 2.36
C LEU A 403 -19.07 -22.55 1.34
N SER A 404 -20.08 -21.70 1.41
CA SER A 404 -21.27 -21.77 0.58
C SER A 404 -21.68 -20.43 0.02
N GLY A 405 -22.09 -20.39 -1.23
CA GLY A 405 -22.54 -19.17 -1.89
C GLY A 405 -21.44 -18.09 -1.96
N PRO A 406 -21.79 -16.82 -2.09
CA PRO A 406 -20.84 -15.70 -2.14
C PRO A 406 -20.36 -15.29 -0.73
N GLU A 407 -20.08 -16.27 0.12
CA GLU A 407 -19.62 -16.04 1.51
C GLU A 407 -18.18 -15.52 1.52
N HIS A 408 -17.93 -14.50 2.35
CA HIS A 408 -16.60 -13.97 2.62
C HIS A 408 -16.08 -14.48 3.95
N LEU A 409 -15.09 -15.34 3.92
CA LEU A 409 -14.45 -15.97 5.07
C LEU A 409 -13.10 -15.30 5.35
N ARG A 410 -12.90 -14.80 6.58
CA ARG A 410 -11.61 -14.37 7.09
C ARG A 410 -10.93 -15.48 7.87
N ILE A 411 -9.63 -15.71 7.63
CA ILE A 411 -8.78 -16.54 8.48
C ILE A 411 -7.85 -15.62 9.27
N THR A 412 -7.86 -15.75 10.60
CA THR A 412 -7.04 -14.96 11.52
C THR A 412 -6.28 -15.87 12.49
N GLY A 413 -5.26 -15.35 13.17
CA GLY A 413 -4.44 -16.09 14.14
C GLY A 413 -3.04 -15.48 14.26
N ALA A 414 -2.27 -15.90 15.25
CA ALA A 414 -0.90 -15.44 15.46
C ALA A 414 0.00 -15.74 14.26
N ASN A 415 1.12 -15.01 14.14
CA ASN A 415 2.12 -15.34 13.13
C ASN A 415 2.69 -16.75 13.40
N GLY A 416 2.74 -17.56 12.32
CA GLY A 416 3.17 -18.97 12.44
C GLY A 416 2.06 -19.96 12.83
N SER A 417 0.80 -19.53 13.01
CA SER A 417 -0.33 -20.44 13.31
C SER A 417 -0.75 -21.33 12.14
N GLY A 418 -0.16 -21.15 10.96
CA GLY A 418 -0.43 -21.98 9.79
C GLY A 418 -1.49 -21.43 8.83
N LYS A 419 -1.83 -20.13 8.89
CA LYS A 419 -2.80 -19.47 8.00
C LYS A 419 -2.46 -19.64 6.52
N THR A 420 -1.25 -19.22 6.12
CA THR A 420 -0.73 -19.38 4.76
C THR A 420 -0.69 -20.84 4.34
N THR A 421 -0.23 -21.74 5.24
CA THR A 421 -0.17 -23.18 4.98
C THR A 421 -1.53 -23.77 4.72
N LEU A 422 -2.57 -23.33 5.46
CA LEU A 422 -3.95 -23.74 5.22
C LEU A 422 -4.44 -23.25 3.85
N LEU A 423 -4.21 -21.99 3.49
CA LEU A 423 -4.56 -21.45 2.17
C LEU A 423 -3.83 -22.18 1.04
N GLU A 424 -2.54 -22.43 1.19
CA GLU A 424 -1.75 -23.18 0.21
C GLU A 424 -2.24 -24.63 0.08
N ALA A 425 -2.56 -25.29 1.20
CA ALA A 425 -3.13 -26.63 1.18
C ALA A 425 -4.48 -26.67 0.45
N ILE A 426 -5.29 -25.63 0.62
CA ILE A 426 -6.52 -25.45 -0.14
C ILE A 426 -6.18 -25.19 -1.62
N ALA A 427 -5.33 -24.24 -1.92
CA ALA A 427 -4.99 -23.81 -3.27
C ALA A 427 -4.37 -24.92 -4.13
N HIS A 428 -3.58 -25.78 -3.52
CA HIS A 428 -2.87 -26.88 -4.20
C HIS A 428 -3.54 -28.25 -4.00
N ALA A 429 -4.76 -28.27 -3.51
CA ALA A 429 -5.51 -29.50 -3.37
C ALA A 429 -5.68 -30.18 -4.74
N GLY A 430 -5.19 -31.43 -4.86
CA GLY A 430 -5.19 -32.18 -6.12
C GLY A 430 -3.94 -32.01 -6.99
N ASP A 431 -2.97 -31.18 -6.62
CA ASP A 431 -1.67 -31.13 -7.27
C ASP A 431 -0.76 -32.27 -6.74
N PRO A 432 -0.44 -33.30 -7.57
CA PRO A 432 0.36 -34.43 -7.13
C PRO A 432 1.83 -34.08 -6.85
N GLU A 433 2.30 -32.94 -7.34
CA GLU A 433 3.67 -32.45 -7.11
C GLU A 433 3.79 -31.58 -5.85
N TYR A 434 2.68 -31.04 -5.36
CA TYR A 434 2.71 -30.21 -4.15
C TYR A 434 2.92 -31.06 -2.89
N ARG A 435 3.93 -30.73 -2.14
CA ARG A 435 4.22 -31.32 -0.83
C ARG A 435 4.07 -30.23 0.21
N SER A 436 2.97 -30.22 0.95
CA SER A 436 2.86 -29.29 2.09
C SER A 436 3.95 -29.57 3.12
N PRO A 437 4.70 -28.55 3.54
CA PRO A 437 5.76 -28.71 4.56
C PRO A 437 5.20 -28.94 5.97
N VAL A 438 3.89 -28.74 6.17
CA VAL A 438 3.26 -28.75 7.50
C VAL A 438 1.91 -29.46 7.45
N GLN A 439 1.60 -30.20 8.53
CA GLN A 439 0.31 -30.89 8.71
C GLN A 439 -0.63 -30.12 9.64
N PRO A 440 -1.91 -30.21 9.53
CA PRO A 440 -2.73 -31.44 9.44
C PRO A 440 -3.15 -31.80 8.03
N ALA A 441 -3.55 -33.07 7.89
CA ALA A 441 -4.14 -33.58 6.67
C ALA A 441 -5.56 -33.04 6.51
N TYR A 442 -5.81 -32.40 5.38
CA TYR A 442 -7.16 -32.02 5.01
C TYR A 442 -7.57 -32.74 3.71
N ARG A 443 -8.78 -33.25 3.71
CA ARG A 443 -9.45 -33.58 2.46
C ARG A 443 -10.18 -32.33 2.01
N VAL A 444 -9.86 -31.87 0.81
CA VAL A 444 -10.42 -30.66 0.19
C VAL A 444 -11.27 -31.05 -1.00
N GLU A 445 -12.53 -30.66 -1.01
CA GLU A 445 -13.45 -30.87 -2.12
C GLU A 445 -13.90 -29.52 -2.67
N TYR A 446 -13.64 -29.27 -3.95
CA TYR A 446 -14.12 -28.08 -4.66
C TYR A 446 -15.32 -28.43 -5.53
N SER A 447 -16.27 -27.50 -5.62
CA SER A 447 -17.41 -27.57 -6.51
C SER A 447 -17.39 -26.52 -7.62
N ILE A 448 -16.39 -25.63 -7.60
CA ILE A 448 -16.26 -24.47 -8.49
C ILE A 448 -14.81 -24.18 -8.80
N GLU A 449 -14.56 -23.36 -9.82
CA GLU A 449 -13.21 -22.84 -10.13
C GLU A 449 -12.80 -21.77 -9.14
N GLY A 450 -11.53 -21.78 -8.74
CA GLY A 450 -10.95 -20.83 -7.80
C GLY A 450 -9.63 -20.26 -8.28
N ALA A 451 -9.20 -19.17 -7.63
CA ALA A 451 -7.88 -18.57 -7.82
C ALA A 451 -7.25 -18.23 -6.48
N TYR A 452 -5.94 -18.36 -6.40
CA TYR A 452 -5.13 -18.01 -5.23
C TYR A 452 -4.12 -16.92 -5.56
N ILE A 453 -4.12 -15.87 -4.77
CA ILE A 453 -3.13 -14.79 -4.82
C ILE A 453 -2.28 -14.87 -3.56
N PRO A 454 -1.02 -15.34 -3.66
CA PRO A 454 -0.11 -15.47 -2.53
C PRO A 454 0.39 -14.12 -2.04
N GLN A 455 0.91 -14.09 -0.81
CA GLN A 455 1.52 -12.90 -0.21
C GLN A 455 2.67 -12.33 -1.07
N ARG A 456 3.50 -13.20 -1.66
CA ARG A 456 4.57 -12.79 -2.58
C ARG A 456 4.16 -13.08 -4.02
N ILE A 457 3.92 -12.02 -4.77
CA ILE A 457 3.52 -12.11 -6.17
C ILE A 457 4.77 -12.11 -7.04
N THR A 458 4.92 -13.14 -7.85
CA THR A 458 5.92 -13.23 -8.91
C THR A 458 5.19 -13.25 -10.25
N LEU A 459 5.35 -12.18 -11.04
CA LEU A 459 4.95 -12.12 -12.44
C LEU A 459 6.21 -12.26 -13.29
N ASP A 460 6.08 -12.78 -14.51
CA ASP A 460 7.20 -12.87 -15.45
C ASP A 460 7.70 -11.44 -15.77
N PRO A 461 8.92 -11.06 -15.34
CA PRO A 461 9.40 -9.69 -15.40
C PRO A 461 9.52 -9.15 -16.82
N GLU A 462 9.60 -10.03 -17.81
CA GLU A 462 9.76 -9.66 -19.23
C GLU A 462 8.43 -9.39 -19.94
N LEU A 463 7.32 -9.86 -19.39
CA LEU A 463 5.99 -9.64 -19.96
C LEU A 463 5.45 -8.26 -19.58
N THR A 464 4.69 -7.65 -20.49
CA THR A 464 3.89 -6.48 -20.16
C THR A 464 2.62 -6.90 -19.40
N LEU A 465 2.02 -5.95 -18.66
CA LEU A 465 0.75 -6.20 -17.98
C LEU A 465 -0.32 -6.75 -18.94
N LEU A 466 -0.43 -6.14 -20.12
CA LEU A 466 -1.37 -6.59 -21.16
C LEU A 466 -1.09 -8.04 -21.59
N GLN A 467 0.17 -8.40 -21.80
CA GLN A 467 0.56 -9.76 -22.15
C GLN A 467 0.26 -10.77 -21.03
N CYS A 468 0.46 -10.39 -19.77
CA CYS A 468 0.09 -11.23 -18.63
C CYS A 468 -1.41 -11.54 -18.62
N VAL A 469 -2.25 -10.50 -18.78
CA VAL A 469 -3.71 -10.69 -18.82
C VAL A 469 -4.15 -11.45 -20.07
N GLN A 470 -3.53 -11.21 -21.23
CA GLN A 470 -3.83 -11.89 -22.48
C GLN A 470 -3.46 -13.38 -22.42
N ARG A 471 -2.38 -13.73 -21.74
CA ARG A 471 -1.98 -15.15 -21.52
C ARG A 471 -3.02 -15.92 -20.71
N ALA A 472 -3.68 -15.27 -19.75
CA ALA A 472 -4.78 -15.84 -19.00
C ALA A 472 -6.09 -15.91 -19.81
N ASN A 473 -6.19 -15.16 -20.94
CA ASN A 473 -7.39 -14.98 -21.76
C ASN A 473 -7.10 -15.17 -23.25
N PRO A 474 -6.66 -16.35 -23.71
CA PRO A 474 -6.19 -16.54 -25.08
C PRO A 474 -7.27 -16.32 -26.15
N GLY A 475 -8.57 -16.39 -25.78
CA GLY A 475 -9.71 -16.20 -26.69
C GLY A 475 -10.24 -14.76 -26.76
N VAL A 476 -9.75 -13.84 -25.90
CA VAL A 476 -10.28 -12.49 -25.80
C VAL A 476 -9.44 -11.51 -26.64
N SER A 477 -10.12 -10.59 -27.33
CA SER A 477 -9.42 -9.60 -28.17
C SER A 477 -8.61 -8.62 -27.31
N GLU A 478 -7.43 -8.22 -27.81
CA GLU A 478 -6.55 -7.26 -27.12
C GLU A 478 -7.26 -5.94 -26.79
N GLN A 479 -8.10 -5.43 -27.71
CA GLN A 479 -8.85 -4.20 -27.48
C GLN A 479 -9.81 -4.35 -26.29
N HIS A 480 -10.50 -5.46 -26.19
CA HIS A 480 -11.41 -5.73 -25.06
C HIS A 480 -10.64 -5.78 -23.71
N LEU A 481 -9.49 -6.45 -23.69
CA LEU A 481 -8.64 -6.50 -22.50
C LEU A 481 -8.11 -5.11 -22.10
N ARG A 482 -7.72 -4.27 -23.08
CA ARG A 482 -7.32 -2.89 -22.81
C ARG A 482 -8.47 -2.06 -22.21
N ASP A 483 -9.69 -2.22 -22.72
CA ASP A 483 -10.86 -1.52 -22.22
C ASP A 483 -11.20 -1.97 -20.78
N GLN A 484 -11.09 -3.27 -20.48
CA GLN A 484 -11.27 -3.81 -19.12
C GLN A 484 -10.16 -3.33 -18.18
N LEU A 485 -8.89 -3.37 -18.60
CA LEU A 485 -7.77 -2.84 -17.80
C LEU A 485 -7.93 -1.34 -17.53
N ALA A 486 -8.43 -0.56 -18.51
CA ALA A 486 -8.72 0.85 -18.30
C ALA A 486 -9.82 1.09 -17.25
N ARG A 487 -10.83 0.21 -17.16
CA ARG A 487 -11.87 0.25 -16.12
C ARG A 487 -11.31 -0.09 -14.73
N LEU A 488 -10.25 -0.91 -14.67
CA LEU A 488 -9.46 -1.20 -13.47
C LEU A 488 -8.34 -0.19 -13.24
N LEU A 489 -8.41 0.98 -13.90
CA LEU A 489 -7.50 2.11 -13.74
C LEU A 489 -6.07 1.90 -14.29
N PHE A 490 -5.84 0.86 -15.09
CA PHE A 490 -4.61 0.73 -15.87
C PHE A 490 -4.78 1.46 -17.21
N ARG A 491 -4.19 2.65 -17.34
CA ARG A 491 -4.43 3.53 -18.49
C ARG A 491 -3.21 3.71 -19.37
N ARG A 492 -3.45 3.87 -20.69
CA ARG A 492 -2.47 4.24 -21.70
C ARG A 492 -1.18 3.41 -21.65
N GLU A 493 -0.07 4.04 -21.29
CA GLU A 493 1.26 3.42 -21.32
C GLU A 493 1.49 2.42 -20.20
N SER A 494 0.73 2.49 -19.08
CA SER A 494 0.92 1.57 -17.95
C SER A 494 0.67 0.11 -18.32
N VAL A 495 -0.22 -0.18 -19.27
CA VAL A 495 -0.50 -1.55 -19.74
C VAL A 495 0.64 -2.15 -20.57
N HIS A 496 1.54 -1.30 -21.11
CA HIS A 496 2.70 -1.71 -21.89
C HIS A 496 4.00 -1.76 -21.09
N ARG A 497 4.01 -1.31 -19.82
CA ARG A 497 5.16 -1.45 -18.93
C ARG A 497 5.41 -2.92 -18.60
N LYS A 498 6.66 -3.33 -18.55
CA LYS A 498 7.05 -4.67 -18.11
C LYS A 498 6.71 -4.83 -16.63
N THR A 499 6.26 -6.02 -16.25
CA THR A 499 5.90 -6.31 -14.85
C THR A 499 7.09 -6.20 -13.91
N GLY A 500 8.31 -6.41 -14.41
CA GLY A 500 9.55 -6.18 -13.66
C GLY A 500 9.79 -4.72 -13.26
N GLU A 501 9.24 -3.76 -13.99
CA GLU A 501 9.35 -2.32 -13.74
C GLU A 501 8.25 -1.79 -12.80
N LEU A 502 7.27 -2.61 -12.48
CA LEU A 502 6.14 -2.23 -11.62
C LEU A 502 6.57 -2.19 -10.15
N SER A 503 6.06 -1.22 -9.39
CA SER A 503 6.14 -1.21 -7.94
C SER A 503 5.42 -2.43 -7.32
N GLY A 504 5.67 -2.73 -6.04
CA GLY A 504 4.99 -3.83 -5.35
C GLY A 504 3.47 -3.72 -5.41
N GLY A 505 2.92 -2.53 -5.16
CA GLY A 505 1.48 -2.27 -5.24
C GLY A 505 0.93 -2.38 -6.66
N GLU A 506 1.65 -1.89 -7.69
CA GLU A 506 1.25 -2.05 -9.09
C GLU A 506 1.27 -3.52 -9.52
N ARG A 507 2.28 -4.30 -9.08
CA ARG A 507 2.34 -5.75 -9.32
C ARG A 507 1.17 -6.48 -8.68
N PHE A 508 0.83 -6.13 -7.44
CA PHE A 508 -0.34 -6.69 -6.77
C PHE A 508 -1.63 -6.39 -7.54
N ARG A 509 -1.86 -5.13 -7.90
CA ARG A 509 -3.02 -4.75 -8.73
C ARG A 509 -3.05 -5.49 -10.07
N ALA A 510 -1.90 -5.69 -10.71
CA ALA A 510 -1.76 -6.46 -11.94
C ALA A 510 -2.18 -7.93 -11.77
N ALA A 511 -1.75 -8.57 -10.68
CA ALA A 511 -2.13 -9.95 -10.35
C ALA A 511 -3.65 -10.09 -10.08
N VAL A 512 -4.22 -9.17 -9.30
CA VAL A 512 -5.67 -9.13 -9.05
C VAL A 512 -6.43 -8.91 -10.36
N ALA A 513 -5.99 -7.97 -11.21
CA ALA A 513 -6.60 -7.71 -12.52
C ALA A 513 -6.55 -8.94 -13.43
N GLN A 514 -5.45 -9.69 -13.43
CA GLN A 514 -5.31 -10.92 -14.20
C GLN A 514 -6.34 -11.97 -13.79
N VAL A 515 -6.64 -12.09 -12.50
CA VAL A 515 -7.64 -13.02 -11.97
C VAL A 515 -9.06 -12.53 -12.24
N LEU A 516 -9.36 -11.26 -11.97
CA LEU A 516 -10.70 -10.71 -12.13
C LEU A 516 -11.15 -10.57 -13.60
N LEU A 517 -10.20 -10.47 -14.51
CA LEU A 517 -10.45 -10.39 -15.95
C LEU A 517 -10.35 -11.76 -16.66
N ALA A 518 -10.13 -12.85 -15.93
CA ALA A 518 -10.13 -14.19 -16.50
C ALA A 518 -11.53 -14.56 -17.06
N ASP A 519 -11.56 -15.34 -18.13
CA ASP A 519 -12.80 -15.84 -18.73
C ASP A 519 -12.78 -17.37 -18.77
N PRO A 520 -13.58 -18.07 -17.91
CA PRO A 520 -14.51 -17.51 -16.93
C PRO A 520 -13.80 -16.90 -15.71
N VAL A 521 -14.45 -15.91 -15.08
CA VAL A 521 -13.96 -15.34 -13.81
C VAL A 521 -14.08 -16.42 -12.72
N PRO A 522 -13.01 -16.71 -11.95
CA PRO A 522 -13.06 -17.67 -10.85
C PRO A 522 -14.15 -17.34 -9.84
N GLN A 523 -14.91 -18.36 -9.40
CA GLN A 523 -16.01 -18.17 -8.45
C GLN A 523 -15.56 -18.24 -6.97
N LEU A 524 -14.32 -18.68 -6.71
CA LEU A 524 -13.64 -18.61 -5.41
C LEU A 524 -12.33 -17.85 -5.57
N LEU A 525 -12.15 -16.82 -4.76
CA LEU A 525 -10.90 -16.06 -4.68
C LEU A 525 -10.28 -16.23 -3.30
N MET A 526 -9.00 -16.57 -3.27
CA MET A 526 -8.22 -16.70 -2.04
C MET A 526 -7.09 -15.68 -2.03
N LEU A 527 -7.00 -14.90 -0.95
CA LEU A 527 -6.01 -13.82 -0.79
C LEU A 527 -5.21 -14.04 0.50
N ASP A 528 -3.89 -14.05 0.38
CA ASP A 528 -2.99 -14.18 1.53
C ASP A 528 -2.31 -12.84 1.85
N GLU A 529 -2.69 -12.22 2.97
CA GLU A 529 -2.21 -10.92 3.45
C GLU A 529 -2.16 -9.84 2.34
N PRO A 530 -3.28 -9.59 1.63
CA PRO A 530 -3.30 -8.77 0.43
C PRO A 530 -2.99 -7.29 0.68
N THR A 531 -3.11 -6.81 1.91
CA THR A 531 -2.85 -5.41 2.28
C THR A 531 -1.40 -5.14 2.68
N ASN A 532 -0.58 -6.20 2.87
CA ASN A 532 0.82 -6.04 3.23
C ASN A 532 1.62 -5.32 2.13
N ASN A 533 2.39 -4.31 2.51
CA ASN A 533 3.20 -3.47 1.62
C ASN A 533 2.41 -2.69 0.54
N LEU A 534 1.08 -2.60 0.68
CA LEU A 534 0.27 -1.74 -0.17
C LEU A 534 0.13 -0.35 0.45
N ASP A 535 0.21 0.68 -0.40
CA ASP A 535 -0.19 2.03 0.00
C ASP A 535 -1.71 2.15 0.13
N ILE A 536 -2.15 3.20 0.81
CA ILE A 536 -3.57 3.44 1.11
C ILE A 536 -4.41 3.48 -0.18
N SER A 537 -3.85 4.04 -1.26
CA SER A 537 -4.53 4.13 -2.57
C SER A 537 -4.70 2.74 -3.20
N SER A 538 -3.72 1.86 -3.08
CA SER A 538 -3.79 0.47 -3.57
C SER A 538 -4.76 -0.38 -2.75
N VAL A 539 -4.84 -0.17 -1.43
CA VAL A 539 -5.86 -0.83 -0.58
C VAL A 539 -7.26 -0.34 -0.95
N ASP A 540 -7.45 0.97 -1.16
CA ASP A 540 -8.73 1.52 -1.61
C ASP A 540 -9.13 0.98 -2.99
N TRP A 541 -8.17 0.82 -3.89
CA TRP A 541 -8.37 0.17 -5.18
C TRP A 541 -8.81 -1.29 -5.02
N LEU A 542 -8.14 -2.06 -4.16
CA LEU A 542 -8.45 -3.47 -3.93
C LEU A 542 -9.89 -3.64 -3.39
N VAL A 543 -10.29 -2.81 -2.42
CA VAL A 543 -11.65 -2.84 -1.87
C VAL A 543 -12.67 -2.61 -2.98
N GLN A 544 -12.49 -1.57 -3.82
CA GLN A 544 -13.40 -1.30 -4.92
C GLN A 544 -13.45 -2.44 -5.95
N ALA A 545 -12.31 -3.09 -6.22
CA ALA A 545 -12.25 -4.25 -7.12
C ALA A 545 -13.00 -5.45 -6.54
N LEU A 546 -12.90 -5.69 -5.24
CA LEU A 546 -13.61 -6.77 -4.54
C LEU A 546 -15.10 -6.47 -4.34
N GLU A 547 -15.51 -5.21 -4.23
CA GLU A 547 -16.94 -4.84 -4.23
C GLU A 547 -17.66 -5.21 -5.54
N ALA A 548 -16.92 -5.24 -6.65
CA ALA A 548 -17.46 -5.68 -7.94
C ALA A 548 -17.45 -7.23 -8.12
N TYR A 549 -16.77 -7.95 -7.23
CA TYR A 549 -16.67 -9.41 -7.27
C TYR A 549 -17.84 -10.05 -6.55
N THR A 550 -18.53 -10.99 -7.21
CA THR A 550 -19.77 -11.65 -6.71
C THR A 550 -19.59 -13.12 -6.35
N GLY A 551 -18.33 -13.58 -6.29
CA GLY A 551 -17.96 -14.95 -5.90
C GLY A 551 -17.70 -15.08 -4.40
N ALA A 552 -17.27 -16.28 -3.99
CA ALA A 552 -16.83 -16.56 -2.63
C ALA A 552 -15.40 -16.02 -2.41
N LEU A 553 -15.10 -15.56 -1.20
CA LEU A 553 -13.80 -15.01 -0.82
C LEU A 553 -13.25 -15.71 0.43
N ILE A 554 -12.00 -16.13 0.37
CA ILE A 554 -11.24 -16.49 1.58
C ILE A 554 -10.06 -15.51 1.68
N VAL A 555 -9.94 -14.84 2.82
CA VAL A 555 -8.87 -13.87 3.04
C VAL A 555 -8.15 -14.13 4.36
N VAL A 556 -6.82 -14.18 4.30
CA VAL A 556 -5.96 -14.03 5.47
C VAL A 556 -5.59 -12.56 5.57
N SER A 557 -5.96 -11.89 6.64
CA SER A 557 -5.57 -10.50 6.84
C SER A 557 -5.63 -10.10 8.32
N HIS A 558 -4.66 -9.24 8.70
CA HIS A 558 -4.60 -8.57 9.99
C HIS A 558 -5.09 -7.10 9.94
N ASP A 559 -5.60 -6.67 8.80
CA ASP A 559 -6.15 -5.33 8.59
C ASP A 559 -7.66 -5.32 8.87
N GLU A 560 -8.05 -4.78 10.01
CA GLU A 560 -9.46 -4.73 10.44
C GLU A 560 -10.32 -3.79 9.57
N ASP A 561 -9.74 -2.66 9.12
CA ASP A 561 -10.46 -1.71 8.26
C ASP A 561 -10.74 -2.33 6.89
N PHE A 562 -9.74 -2.96 6.29
CA PHE A 562 -9.90 -3.71 5.05
C PHE A 562 -10.99 -4.78 5.18
N CYS A 563 -10.90 -5.63 6.21
CA CYS A 563 -11.87 -6.71 6.46
C CYS A 563 -13.30 -6.20 6.64
N ARG A 564 -13.48 -5.07 7.35
CA ARG A 564 -14.79 -4.42 7.51
C ARG A 564 -15.37 -3.95 6.18
N ARG A 565 -14.53 -3.37 5.33
CA ARG A 565 -14.93 -2.78 4.04
C ARG A 565 -15.28 -3.82 2.99
N ILE A 566 -14.65 -5.00 3.02
CA ILE A 566 -14.99 -6.12 2.11
C ILE A 566 -16.11 -7.01 2.64
N HIS A 567 -16.80 -6.60 3.72
CA HIS A 567 -17.97 -7.27 4.28
C HIS A 567 -17.72 -8.75 4.61
N ILE A 568 -16.80 -9.03 5.57
CA ILE A 568 -16.56 -10.39 6.04
C ILE A 568 -17.80 -10.95 6.75
N ASP A 569 -18.29 -12.11 6.29
CA ASP A 569 -19.46 -12.80 6.87
C ASP A 569 -19.07 -13.67 8.08
N ARG A 570 -17.90 -14.33 8.01
CA ARG A 570 -17.44 -15.26 9.03
C ARG A 570 -15.92 -15.18 9.23
N THR A 571 -15.49 -15.36 10.49
CA THR A 571 -14.06 -15.41 10.84
C THR A 571 -13.72 -16.78 11.42
N LEU A 572 -12.63 -17.37 10.92
CA LEU A 572 -11.99 -18.57 11.43
C LEU A 572 -10.70 -18.16 12.15
N ALA A 573 -10.57 -18.46 13.42
CA ALA A 573 -9.34 -18.27 14.20
C ALA A 573 -8.52 -19.57 14.23
N LEU A 574 -7.19 -19.47 13.95
CA LEU A 574 -6.23 -20.55 14.02
C LEU A 574 -5.24 -20.36 15.17
#